data_45443ca2ac560d43d6c14cfdf6e8be39
#
_entry.id   45443ca2ac560d43d6c14cfdf6e8be39
#
_cell.length_a   1.000
_cell.length_b   1.000
_cell.length_c   1.000
_cell.angle_alpha   90.00
_cell.angle_beta   90.00
_cell.angle_gamma   90.00
#
_symmetry.space_group_name_H-M   'P 1'
#
loop_
_entity.id
_entity.type
_entity.pdbx_description
1 polymer ?
#
loop_
_entity_poly.entity_id
_entity_poly.type
_entity_poly.pdbx_seq_one_letter_code
_entity_poly.pdbx_strand_id
1 'polypeptide(L)'
;MAYSRLRRNSDQRKALLRDLVTDIIINERIVTTEAKANELKKLADKMITLAKEGSLSSRRQAAETVRFEFVKEGQYALQKLFSELGPRYKERNGGYTRIIKTVPRRGDAAPMAIIEFV
;
A
#
# COMPACT_ATOMS: atom_id res chain seq x y z
N MET A 1 -6.34 -5.83 -20.22
CA MET A 1 -5.24 -5.21 -19.45
C MET A 1 -5.06 -5.92 -18.13
N ALA A 2 -3.83 -5.99 -17.66
CA ALA A 2 -3.49 -6.68 -16.42
C ALA A 2 -3.90 -5.92 -15.14
N TYR A 3 -4.35 -4.69 -15.25
CA TYR A 3 -4.71 -3.85 -14.11
C TYR A 3 -5.82 -2.86 -14.45
N SER A 4 -6.50 -2.36 -13.42
CA SER A 4 -7.54 -1.35 -13.55
C SER A 4 -6.90 0.05 -13.68
N ARG A 5 -7.46 0.88 -14.54
CA ARG A 5 -7.02 2.27 -14.69
C ARG A 5 -7.64 3.20 -13.65
N LEU A 6 -8.67 2.75 -12.93
CA LEU A 6 -9.36 3.54 -11.92
C LEU A 6 -9.89 4.87 -12.50
N ARG A 7 -10.33 4.87 -13.78
CA ARG A 7 -10.84 6.02 -14.51
C ARG A 7 -9.85 7.18 -14.58
N ARG A 8 -8.55 6.88 -14.57
CA ARG A 8 -7.49 7.89 -14.58
C ARG A 8 -6.48 7.59 -15.67
N ASN A 9 -5.79 8.63 -16.14
CA ASN A 9 -4.68 8.42 -17.04
C ASN A 9 -3.50 7.78 -16.26
N SER A 10 -2.47 7.38 -16.99
CA SER A 10 -1.32 6.68 -16.42
C SER A 10 -0.66 7.44 -15.27
N ASP A 11 -0.45 8.75 -15.44
CA ASP A 11 0.23 9.56 -14.42
C ASP A 11 -0.65 9.76 -13.18
N GLN A 12 -1.94 10.02 -13.36
CA GLN A 12 -2.89 10.19 -12.27
C GLN A 12 -3.06 8.90 -11.49
N ARG A 13 -3.07 7.76 -12.19
CA ARG A 13 -3.16 6.45 -11.56
C ARG A 13 -1.94 6.17 -10.69
N LYS A 14 -0.74 6.46 -11.20
CA LYS A 14 0.50 6.31 -10.42
C LYS A 14 0.48 7.18 -9.17
N ALA A 15 0.09 8.44 -9.30
CA ALA A 15 0.04 9.35 -8.17
C ALA A 15 -0.93 8.85 -7.09
N LEU A 16 -2.12 8.40 -7.51
CA LEU A 16 -3.11 7.85 -6.58
C LEU A 16 -2.56 6.64 -5.83
N LEU A 17 -1.96 5.69 -6.54
CA LEU A 17 -1.45 4.47 -5.92
C LEU A 17 -0.27 4.75 -5.00
N ARG A 18 0.60 5.70 -5.35
CA ARG A 18 1.68 6.12 -4.46
C ARG A 18 1.15 6.69 -3.15
N ASP A 19 0.12 7.53 -3.23
CA ASP A 19 -0.52 8.08 -2.03
C ASP A 19 -1.13 6.97 -1.17
N LEU A 20 -1.84 6.03 -1.79
CA LEU A 20 -2.49 4.94 -1.07
C LEU A 20 -1.48 4.00 -0.40
N VAL A 21 -0.39 3.67 -1.09
CA VAL A 21 0.68 2.84 -0.52
C VAL A 21 1.31 3.52 0.68
N THR A 22 1.60 4.80 0.56
CA THR A 22 2.17 5.56 1.68
C THR A 22 1.21 5.58 2.86
N ASP A 23 -0.07 5.82 2.60
CA ASP A 23 -1.10 5.85 3.65
C ASP A 23 -1.22 4.51 4.37
N ILE A 24 -1.21 3.39 3.65
CA ILE A 24 -1.32 2.09 4.30
C ILE A 24 -0.08 1.74 5.12
N ILE A 25 1.10 2.15 4.67
CA ILE A 25 2.33 1.96 5.45
C ILE A 25 2.26 2.75 6.75
N ILE A 26 1.79 3.99 6.69
CA ILE A 26 1.71 4.86 7.86
C ILE A 26 0.65 4.38 8.84
N ASN A 27 -0.56 4.10 8.36
CA ASN A 27 -1.71 3.79 9.19
C ASN A 27 -1.96 2.30 9.38
N GLU A 28 -1.35 1.45 8.57
CA GLU A 28 -1.48 -0.02 8.53
C GLU A 28 -2.87 -0.52 8.15
N ARG A 29 -3.85 0.36 8.07
CA ARG A 29 -5.23 0.05 7.73
C ARG A 29 -5.90 1.29 7.15
N ILE A 30 -6.52 1.15 5.98
CA ILE A 30 -7.26 2.25 5.38
C ILE A 30 -8.60 1.76 4.82
N VAL A 31 -9.56 2.67 4.71
CA VAL A 31 -10.85 2.42 4.07
C VAL A 31 -10.85 3.12 2.72
N THR A 32 -11.18 2.39 1.67
CA THR A 32 -11.19 2.91 0.31
C THR A 32 -12.21 2.16 -0.54
N THR A 33 -12.34 2.51 -1.81
CA THR A 33 -13.21 1.75 -2.71
C THR A 33 -12.60 0.37 -2.98
N GLU A 34 -13.48 -0.60 -3.27
CA GLU A 34 -13.04 -1.98 -3.53
C GLU A 34 -12.05 -2.04 -4.71
N ALA A 35 -12.31 -1.27 -5.78
CA ALA A 35 -11.41 -1.24 -6.95
C ALA A 35 -10.01 -0.73 -6.58
N LYS A 36 -9.93 0.33 -5.79
CA LYS A 36 -8.65 0.87 -5.33
C LYS A 36 -7.94 -0.11 -4.41
N ALA A 37 -8.68 -0.76 -3.52
CA ALA A 37 -8.12 -1.75 -2.59
C ALA A 37 -7.49 -2.92 -3.34
N ASN A 38 -8.12 -3.41 -4.39
CA ASN A 38 -7.61 -4.52 -5.21
C ASN A 38 -6.28 -4.16 -5.89
N GLU A 39 -6.17 -2.96 -6.43
CA GLU A 39 -4.92 -2.50 -7.06
C GLU A 39 -3.85 -2.21 -6.01
N LEU A 40 -4.24 -1.62 -4.90
CA LEU A 40 -3.32 -1.30 -3.80
C LEU A 40 -2.71 -2.57 -3.20
N LYS A 41 -3.49 -3.66 -3.09
CA LYS A 41 -3.01 -4.92 -2.53
C LYS A 41 -1.77 -5.43 -3.25
N LYS A 42 -1.79 -5.41 -4.57
CA LYS A 42 -0.67 -5.88 -5.39
C LYS A 42 0.60 -5.08 -5.09
N LEU A 43 0.45 -3.77 -5.02
CA LEU A 43 1.58 -2.87 -4.81
C LEU A 43 2.09 -2.93 -3.37
N ALA A 44 1.19 -3.00 -2.38
CA ALA A 44 1.56 -3.11 -0.98
C ALA A 44 2.32 -4.42 -0.71
N ASP A 45 1.86 -5.53 -1.27
CA ASP A 45 2.55 -6.81 -1.13
C ASP A 45 3.95 -6.75 -1.73
N LYS A 46 4.11 -6.08 -2.87
CA LYS A 46 5.42 -5.87 -3.49
C LYS A 46 6.35 -5.07 -2.59
N MET A 47 5.82 -4.03 -1.93
CA MET A 47 6.62 -3.22 -1.01
C MET A 47 7.11 -4.04 0.18
N ILE A 48 6.27 -4.91 0.73
CA ILE A 48 6.68 -5.80 1.82
C ILE A 48 7.77 -6.77 1.35
N THR A 49 7.66 -7.30 0.14
CA THR A 49 8.68 -8.18 -0.42
C THR A 49 10.03 -7.46 -0.52
N LEU A 50 10.03 -6.21 -1.01
CA LEU A 50 11.25 -5.40 -1.07
C LEU A 50 11.81 -5.12 0.33
N ALA A 51 10.95 -4.87 1.31
CA ALA A 51 11.37 -4.61 2.68
C ALA A 51 11.99 -5.85 3.33
N LYS A 52 11.49 -7.03 3.02
CA LYS A 52 12.03 -8.30 3.53
C LYS A 52 13.42 -8.56 2.96
N GLU A 53 13.64 -8.23 1.69
CA GLU A 53 14.94 -8.35 1.07
C GLU A 53 15.96 -7.40 1.72
N GLY A 54 15.55 -6.17 1.98
CA GLY A 54 16.33 -5.21 2.77
C GLY A 54 17.62 -4.68 2.15
N SER A 55 17.90 -4.99 0.89
CA SER A 55 19.12 -4.51 0.23
C SER A 55 19.00 -3.03 -0.12
N LEU A 56 20.15 -2.39 -0.41
CA LEU A 56 20.15 -1.01 -0.88
C LEU A 56 19.36 -0.87 -2.20
N SER A 57 19.50 -1.86 -3.08
CA SER A 57 18.76 -1.89 -4.35
C SER A 57 17.26 -1.94 -4.13
N SER A 58 16.77 -2.82 -3.23
CA SER A 58 15.35 -2.92 -2.92
C SER A 58 14.83 -1.65 -2.26
N ARG A 59 15.62 -1.02 -1.39
CA ARG A 59 15.27 0.25 -0.76
C ARG A 59 15.10 1.37 -1.78
N ARG A 60 15.97 1.43 -2.78
CA ARG A 60 15.86 2.41 -3.87
C ARG A 60 14.60 2.18 -4.71
N GLN A 61 14.27 0.93 -5.00
CA GLN A 61 13.05 0.58 -5.72
C GLN A 61 11.80 1.00 -4.94
N ALA A 62 11.76 0.72 -3.64
CA ALA A 62 10.65 1.11 -2.79
C ALA A 62 10.49 2.63 -2.71
N ALA A 63 11.60 3.35 -2.69
CA ALA A 63 11.60 4.82 -2.63
C ALA A 63 10.96 5.47 -3.87
N GLU A 64 10.91 4.79 -4.99
CA GLU A 64 10.24 5.28 -6.20
C GLU A 64 8.72 5.30 -6.02
N THR A 65 8.18 4.48 -5.13
CA THR A 65 6.75 4.35 -4.91
C THR A 65 6.27 5.02 -3.62
N VAL A 66 6.99 4.78 -2.52
CA VAL A 66 6.61 5.34 -1.21
C VAL A 66 6.95 6.82 -1.17
N ARG A 67 5.95 7.65 -0.84
CA ARG A 67 6.15 9.09 -0.74
C ARG A 67 6.94 9.45 0.51
N PHE A 68 7.59 10.61 0.45
CA PHE A 68 8.42 11.13 1.54
C PHE A 68 7.54 11.81 2.59
N GLU A 69 6.87 10.99 3.40
CA GLU A 69 5.95 11.47 4.44
C GLU A 69 6.34 10.90 5.80
N PHE A 70 6.08 11.67 6.86
CA PHE A 70 6.37 11.23 8.22
C PHE A 70 5.27 10.33 8.76
N VAL A 71 5.68 9.26 9.46
CA VAL A 71 4.80 8.44 10.29
C VAL A 71 4.65 9.12 11.65
N LYS A 72 5.76 9.60 12.17
CA LYS A 72 5.88 10.35 13.42
C LYS A 72 7.14 11.19 13.34
N GLU A 73 7.36 12.05 14.32
CA GLU A 73 8.59 12.83 14.38
C GLU A 73 9.82 11.93 14.30
N GLY A 74 10.70 12.24 13.35
CA GLY A 74 11.93 11.49 13.16
C GLY A 74 11.80 10.17 12.40
N GLN A 75 10.61 9.82 11.90
CA GLN A 75 10.44 8.60 11.13
C GLN A 75 9.62 8.80 9.87
N TYR A 76 10.21 8.50 8.72
CA TYR A 76 9.53 8.51 7.43
C TYR A 76 8.86 7.16 7.13
N ALA A 77 7.87 7.17 6.23
CA ALA A 77 7.17 5.95 5.81
C ALA A 77 8.13 4.88 5.28
N LEU A 78 9.12 5.27 4.50
CA LEU A 78 10.11 4.31 3.97
C LEU A 78 10.91 3.66 5.10
N GLN A 79 11.28 4.42 6.13
CA GLN A 79 11.99 3.88 7.29
C GLN A 79 11.11 2.88 8.04
N LYS A 80 9.82 3.19 8.24
CA LYS A 80 8.87 2.26 8.87
C LYS A 80 8.77 0.97 8.07
N LEU A 81 8.66 1.06 6.75
CA LEU A 81 8.56 -0.09 5.87
C LEU A 81 9.73 -1.05 6.09
N PHE A 82 10.95 -0.54 6.10
CA PHE A 82 12.15 -1.38 6.21
C PHE A 82 12.51 -1.77 7.64
N SER A 83 12.21 -0.92 8.64
CA SER A 83 12.58 -1.20 10.03
C SER A 83 11.52 -2.00 10.80
N GLU A 84 10.26 -1.85 10.47
CA GLU A 84 9.16 -2.47 11.20
C GLU A 84 8.40 -3.52 10.39
N LEU A 85 7.95 -3.16 9.18
CA LEU A 85 7.11 -4.06 8.39
C LEU A 85 7.91 -5.22 7.78
N GLY A 86 9.10 -4.95 7.27
CA GLY A 86 9.96 -6.01 6.73
C GLY A 86 10.22 -7.11 7.75
N PRO A 87 10.78 -6.78 8.93
CA PRO A 87 11.00 -7.77 9.98
C PRO A 87 9.74 -8.47 10.48
N ARG A 88 8.60 -7.75 10.55
CA ARG A 88 7.32 -8.33 10.98
C ARG A 88 6.90 -9.52 10.13
N TYR A 89 7.15 -9.46 8.82
CA TYR A 89 6.70 -10.48 7.86
C TYR A 89 7.81 -11.39 7.36
N LYS A 90 8.95 -11.39 8.01
CA LYS A 90 10.13 -12.16 7.60
C LYS A 90 9.81 -13.64 7.40
N GLU A 91 9.02 -14.22 8.29
CA GLU A 91 8.67 -15.64 8.25
C GLU A 91 7.44 -15.95 7.39
N ARG A 92 6.79 -14.95 6.86
CA ARG A 92 5.56 -15.12 6.08
C ARG A 92 5.86 -15.07 4.59
N ASN A 93 5.38 -16.08 3.85
CA ASN A 93 5.60 -16.21 2.41
C ASN A 93 4.41 -15.67 1.63
N GLY A 94 4.32 -14.33 1.46
CA GLY A 94 3.24 -13.70 0.73
C GLY A 94 1.98 -13.47 1.55
N GLY A 95 0.97 -12.85 0.93
CA GLY A 95 -0.30 -12.58 1.60
C GLY A 95 -0.17 -11.64 2.79
N TYR A 96 0.55 -10.55 2.63
CA TYR A 96 0.83 -9.62 3.73
C TYR A 96 -0.32 -8.66 4.00
N THR A 97 -1.26 -8.55 3.09
CA THR A 97 -2.43 -7.69 3.22
C THR A 97 -3.71 -8.49 3.04
N ARG A 98 -4.81 -7.97 3.58
CA ARG A 98 -6.13 -8.53 3.34
C ARG A 98 -7.13 -7.43 3.07
N ILE A 99 -8.16 -7.77 2.31
CA ILE A 99 -9.23 -6.88 1.94
C ILE A 99 -10.53 -7.39 2.57
N ILE A 100 -11.21 -6.51 3.32
CA ILE A 100 -12.48 -6.82 3.95
C ILE A 100 -13.53 -5.91 3.33
N LYS A 101 -14.52 -6.48 2.67
CA LYS A 101 -15.61 -5.72 2.08
C LYS A 101 -16.49 -5.14 3.17
N THR A 102 -16.91 -3.90 2.97
CA THR A 102 -17.79 -3.20 3.92
C THR A 102 -19.08 -2.79 3.21
N VAL A 103 -19.95 -2.09 3.95
CA VAL A 103 -21.19 -1.57 3.37
C VAL A 103 -20.87 -0.54 2.29
N PRO A 104 -21.71 -0.44 1.24
CA PRO A 104 -21.51 0.58 0.20
C PRO A 104 -21.53 1.99 0.79
N ARG A 105 -20.80 2.89 0.13
CA ARG A 105 -20.69 4.27 0.57
C ARG A 105 -22.03 4.98 0.45
N ARG A 106 -22.34 5.83 1.42
CA ARG A 106 -23.53 6.67 1.36
C ARG A 106 -23.41 7.65 0.18
N GLY A 107 -24.53 7.90 -0.48
CA GLY A 107 -24.61 8.84 -1.58
C GLY A 107 -24.55 8.15 -2.94
N ASP A 108 -23.42 7.59 -3.30
CA ASP A 108 -23.22 6.97 -4.62
C ASP A 108 -23.27 5.44 -4.60
N ALA A 109 -23.43 4.83 -3.44
CA ALA A 109 -23.46 3.38 -3.25
C ALA A 109 -22.21 2.66 -3.79
N ALA A 110 -21.06 3.35 -3.86
CA ALA A 110 -19.83 2.74 -4.32
C ALA A 110 -19.41 1.59 -3.40
N PRO A 111 -18.99 0.42 -3.95
CA PRO A 111 -18.48 -0.66 -3.11
C PRO A 111 -17.22 -0.21 -2.36
N MET A 112 -17.22 -0.40 -1.04
CA MET A 112 -16.12 0.00 -0.18
C MET A 112 -15.46 -1.21 0.45
N ALA A 113 -14.20 -1.05 0.82
CA ALA A 113 -13.42 -2.10 1.46
C ALA A 113 -12.39 -1.50 2.42
N ILE A 114 -12.03 -2.32 3.41
CA ILE A 114 -10.89 -2.03 4.28
C ILE A 114 -9.74 -2.87 3.76
N ILE A 115 -8.59 -2.26 3.56
CA ILE A 115 -7.35 -2.99 3.27
C ILE A 115 -6.41 -2.76 4.44
N GLU A 116 -5.81 -3.85 4.94
CA GLU A 116 -4.94 -3.77 6.10
C GLU A 116 -3.80 -4.79 6.00
N PHE A 117 -2.73 -4.52 6.71
CA PHE A 117 -1.67 -5.51 6.89
C PHE A 117 -2.13 -6.57 7.90
N VAL A 118 -1.83 -7.80 7.56
CA VAL A 118 -2.23 -8.96 8.37
C VAL A 118 -1.48 -9.00 9.70
#